data_a661150566bc343e2d5b738c63a346e2
#
_entry.id   a661150566bc343e2d5b738c63a346e2
#
_cell.length_a   1.000
_cell.length_b   1.000
_cell.length_c   1.000
_cell.angle_alpha   90.00
_cell.angle_beta   90.00
_cell.angle_gamma   90.00
#
_symmetry.space_group_name_H-M   'P 1'
#
loop_
_entity.id
_entity.type
_entity.pdbx_description
1 polymer ?
#
loop_
_entity_poly.entity_id
_entity_poly.type
_entity_poly.pdbx_seq_one_letter_code
_entity_poly.pdbx_strand_id
1 'polypeptide(L)'
;MTLLPLLHAALFGNGITLPKLACVAGEPSGDLLAAPVLSALNQIPDMAGLEVYGIGGPRMQAEGMRSDWPMETLSVRGYVEAIKQLPAILKLRKELIQNLLNEGRPDVYLGVDAPDFNLGVELQLRKAGIPTLHLVSPSIWAWRAGRIKKISQAVERMLCIFPFETEIYDKAGVASTYVGHPLASEIPLEPNIQQAREKISEHLNLQAAPLNGLVIAVLPGSRGSEIELIAPVFFETMQLLTETLKGQKLHFLIPVATPRLREPLEQLLLKTKNSNPDIQIYLLDGMADEVLEASDVVLIASGTATLQAALWKKPMVISYKVPWLTAQIMKRQGYMPYVGLPNILCGEFVVPELLQNDATPEKLAHAVQTWLEHPAKVAKLKERFAQMHETLRRPTGLLVAQAVAQTIANQRKNKISI
;
A
#
# COMPACT_ATOMS: atom_id res chain seq x y z
N MET A 1 27.71 -23.55 -7.67
CA MET A 1 28.47 -23.65 -6.40
C MET A 1 29.48 -22.50 -6.40
N THR A 2 29.21 -21.44 -5.68
CA THR A 2 30.00 -20.21 -5.67
C THR A 2 31.15 -20.31 -4.69
N LEU A 3 32.36 -20.05 -5.15
CA LEU A 3 33.62 -20.04 -4.40
C LEU A 3 33.76 -18.87 -3.39
N LEU A 4 32.78 -17.97 -3.35
CA LEU A 4 32.77 -16.78 -2.49
C LEU A 4 32.86 -17.06 -0.97
N PRO A 5 32.16 -18.06 -0.39
CA PRO A 5 32.25 -18.32 1.06
C PRO A 5 33.63 -18.79 1.51
N LEU A 6 34.34 -19.50 0.66
CA LEU A 6 35.69 -20.02 0.98
C LEU A 6 36.76 -18.93 0.89
N LEU A 7 36.64 -17.97 -0.01
CA LEU A 7 37.57 -16.81 -0.10
C LEU A 7 37.35 -15.85 1.09
N HIS A 8 36.15 -15.67 1.58
CA HIS A 8 35.86 -14.79 2.71
C HIS A 8 36.42 -15.34 4.03
N ALA A 9 36.30 -16.65 4.26
CA ALA A 9 36.88 -17.32 5.42
C ALA A 9 38.44 -17.26 5.44
N ALA A 10 39.05 -17.22 4.27
CA ALA A 10 40.53 -17.12 4.13
C ALA A 10 41.06 -15.69 4.35
N LEU A 11 40.28 -14.64 4.10
CA LEU A 11 40.66 -13.23 4.21
C LEU A 11 40.40 -12.62 5.60
N PHE A 12 39.46 -13.14 6.39
CA PHE A 12 39.00 -12.48 7.63
C PHE A 12 39.16 -13.29 8.93
N GLY A 13 39.97 -14.33 8.97
CA GLY A 13 40.34 -15.01 10.20
C GLY A 13 39.21 -15.70 10.98
N ASN A 14 39.48 -16.78 11.64
CA ASN A 14 38.57 -17.57 12.47
C ASN A 14 37.91 -16.73 13.57
N GLY A 15 36.61 -16.37 13.38
CA GLY A 15 35.82 -15.72 14.44
C GLY A 15 34.70 -14.78 13.97
N ILE A 16 34.64 -14.39 12.69
CA ILE A 16 33.58 -13.49 12.22
C ILE A 16 32.35 -14.29 11.80
N THR A 17 31.33 -14.31 12.65
CA THR A 17 30.01 -14.84 12.28
C THR A 17 29.38 -13.95 11.25
N LEU A 18 28.82 -14.52 10.17
CA LEU A 18 28.07 -13.79 9.16
C LEU A 18 26.90 -13.02 9.80
N PRO A 19 26.57 -11.82 9.29
CA PRO A 19 25.39 -11.07 9.79
C PRO A 19 24.09 -11.84 9.52
N LYS A 20 23.14 -11.74 10.44
CA LYS A 20 21.85 -12.42 10.37
C LYS A 20 20.70 -11.44 10.49
N LEU A 21 19.82 -11.42 9.49
CA LEU A 21 18.58 -10.67 9.46
C LEU A 21 17.39 -11.63 9.49
N ALA A 22 16.54 -11.55 10.51
CA ALA A 22 15.22 -12.12 10.42
C ALA A 22 14.24 -11.12 9.85
N CYS A 23 13.49 -11.48 8.81
CA CYS A 23 12.53 -10.61 8.14
C CYS A 23 11.17 -11.28 8.01
N VAL A 24 10.10 -10.54 8.27
CA VAL A 24 8.73 -11.05 8.14
C VAL A 24 7.85 -10.07 7.37
N ALA A 25 7.39 -10.52 6.21
CA ALA A 25 6.33 -9.92 5.41
C ALA A 25 5.12 -10.86 5.38
N GLY A 26 3.98 -10.40 5.88
CA GLY A 26 2.78 -11.23 6.03
C GLY A 26 1.85 -11.26 4.81
N GLU A 27 2.08 -10.40 3.81
CA GLU A 27 1.20 -10.23 2.65
C GLU A 27 2.02 -9.92 1.38
N PRO A 28 1.44 -10.13 0.19
CA PRO A 28 2.10 -9.80 -1.08
C PRO A 28 2.57 -8.33 -1.18
N SER A 29 1.86 -7.40 -0.54
CA SER A 29 2.29 -6.00 -0.42
C SER A 29 3.58 -5.85 0.37
N GLY A 30 3.72 -6.58 1.47
CA GLY A 30 4.94 -6.61 2.28
C GLY A 30 6.11 -7.27 1.52
N ASP A 31 5.87 -8.33 0.77
CA ASP A 31 6.86 -8.99 -0.10
C ASP A 31 7.40 -8.01 -1.17
N LEU A 32 6.50 -7.25 -1.80
CA LEU A 32 6.84 -6.19 -2.76
C LEU A 32 7.71 -5.09 -2.12
N LEU A 33 7.40 -4.70 -0.88
CA LEU A 33 8.12 -3.66 -0.14
C LEU A 33 9.51 -4.12 0.33
N ALA A 34 9.62 -5.37 0.75
CA ALA A 34 10.85 -5.90 1.34
C ALA A 34 11.89 -6.35 0.29
N ALA A 35 11.49 -6.84 -0.87
CA ALA A 35 12.41 -7.31 -1.89
C ALA A 35 13.44 -6.26 -2.32
N PRO A 36 13.09 -4.98 -2.60
CA PRO A 36 14.06 -3.93 -2.89
C PRO A 36 15.02 -3.62 -1.72
N VAL A 37 14.59 -3.88 -0.48
CA VAL A 37 15.46 -3.73 0.71
C VAL A 37 16.55 -4.80 0.71
N LEU A 38 16.16 -6.06 0.43
CA LEU A 38 17.10 -7.18 0.35
C LEU A 38 18.08 -7.00 -0.81
N SER A 39 17.58 -6.57 -1.97
CA SER A 39 18.41 -6.21 -3.12
C SER A 39 19.44 -5.14 -2.77
N ALA A 40 19.05 -4.09 -2.06
CA ALA A 40 19.93 -3.03 -1.63
C ALA A 40 20.94 -3.52 -0.55
N LEU A 41 20.53 -4.38 0.38
CA LEU A 41 21.43 -4.98 1.38
C LEU A 41 22.53 -5.81 0.72
N ASN A 42 22.21 -6.56 -0.34
CA ASN A 42 23.19 -7.34 -1.10
C ASN A 42 24.26 -6.47 -1.77
N GLN A 43 24.02 -5.16 -1.92
CA GLN A 43 24.97 -4.20 -2.52
C GLN A 43 25.83 -3.49 -1.48
N ILE A 44 25.54 -3.62 -0.17
CA ILE A 44 26.31 -3.01 0.90
C ILE A 44 27.52 -3.93 1.23
N PRO A 45 28.77 -3.49 1.07
CA PRO A 45 29.96 -4.34 1.29
C PRO A 45 30.00 -4.99 2.68
N ASP A 46 29.64 -4.25 3.73
CA ASP A 46 29.62 -4.73 5.12
C ASP A 46 28.53 -5.78 5.39
N MET A 47 27.60 -5.97 4.45
CA MET A 47 26.55 -6.98 4.49
C MET A 47 26.87 -8.20 3.62
N ALA A 48 28.08 -8.32 3.09
CA ALA A 48 28.50 -9.48 2.31
C ALA A 48 28.33 -10.78 3.13
N GLY A 49 27.56 -11.73 2.56
CA GLY A 49 27.24 -12.98 3.21
C GLY A 49 26.13 -12.89 4.27
N LEU A 50 25.34 -11.80 4.29
CA LEU A 50 24.17 -11.66 5.15
C LEU A 50 23.21 -12.85 4.96
N GLU A 51 22.91 -13.55 6.05
CA GLU A 51 21.89 -14.59 6.07
C GLU A 51 20.54 -13.93 6.34
N VAL A 52 19.59 -14.05 5.39
CA VAL A 52 18.22 -13.54 5.53
C VAL A 52 17.24 -14.70 5.60
N TYR A 53 16.41 -14.74 6.64
CA TYR A 53 15.44 -15.81 6.85
C TYR A 53 14.19 -15.32 7.59
N GLY A 54 13.12 -16.14 7.59
CA GLY A 54 11.87 -15.86 8.30
C GLY A 54 10.65 -16.16 7.45
N ILE A 55 9.77 -15.16 7.18
CA ILE A 55 8.55 -15.33 6.40
C ILE A 55 8.53 -14.28 5.28
N GLY A 56 8.57 -14.74 4.04
CA GLY A 56 8.53 -13.87 2.87
C GLY A 56 7.98 -14.58 1.64
N GLY A 57 7.56 -13.77 0.66
CA GLY A 57 7.01 -14.26 -0.59
C GLY A 57 8.08 -14.52 -1.66
N PRO A 58 7.61 -14.80 -2.91
CA PRO A 58 8.51 -15.15 -4.02
C PRO A 58 9.53 -14.06 -4.38
N ARG A 59 9.18 -12.78 -4.19
CA ARG A 59 10.07 -11.64 -4.51
C ARG A 59 11.24 -11.57 -3.53
N MET A 60 10.99 -11.70 -2.23
CA MET A 60 12.05 -11.74 -1.22
C MET A 60 12.93 -12.99 -1.39
N GLN A 61 12.34 -14.13 -1.73
CA GLN A 61 13.08 -15.37 -2.00
C GLN A 61 13.99 -15.24 -3.24
N ALA A 62 13.55 -14.51 -4.27
CA ALA A 62 14.38 -14.21 -5.44
C ALA A 62 15.63 -13.36 -5.08
N GLU A 63 15.56 -12.55 -4.02
CA GLU A 63 16.70 -11.79 -3.48
C GLU A 63 17.56 -12.58 -2.47
N GLY A 64 17.34 -13.89 -2.36
CA GLY A 64 18.17 -14.79 -1.54
C GLY A 64 17.65 -15.06 -0.13
N MET A 65 16.45 -14.62 0.22
CA MET A 65 15.84 -14.94 1.51
C MET A 65 15.41 -16.41 1.59
N ARG A 66 15.69 -17.06 2.71
CA ARG A 66 15.09 -18.34 3.08
C ARG A 66 13.76 -18.12 3.81
N SER A 67 12.65 -18.52 3.21
CA SER A 67 11.35 -18.49 3.86
C SER A 67 11.08 -19.82 4.56
N ASP A 68 11.09 -19.83 5.89
CA ASP A 68 10.95 -21.04 6.71
C ASP A 68 9.47 -21.43 6.91
N TRP A 69 8.54 -20.52 6.68
CA TRP A 69 7.09 -20.73 6.75
C TRP A 69 6.39 -20.07 5.54
N PRO A 70 5.24 -20.63 5.10
CA PRO A 70 4.49 -20.05 3.99
C PRO A 70 3.85 -18.73 4.39
N MET A 71 4.06 -17.69 3.57
CA MET A 71 3.49 -16.35 3.77
C MET A 71 1.95 -16.36 3.75
N GLU A 72 1.37 -17.29 3.00
CA GLU A 72 -0.09 -17.45 2.84
C GLU A 72 -0.80 -17.68 4.17
N THR A 73 -0.12 -18.24 5.17
CA THR A 73 -0.65 -18.43 6.54
C THR A 73 -1.01 -17.09 7.20
N LEU A 74 -0.32 -16.00 6.83
CA LEU A 74 -0.56 -14.67 7.35
C LEU A 74 -1.48 -13.82 6.45
N SER A 75 -1.58 -14.18 5.16
CA SER A 75 -2.36 -13.47 4.15
C SER A 75 -3.86 -13.79 4.27
N VAL A 76 -4.50 -13.33 5.32
CA VAL A 76 -5.92 -13.63 5.58
C VAL A 76 -6.82 -12.58 4.96
N ARG A 77 -7.75 -12.99 4.11
CA ARG A 77 -8.69 -12.10 3.41
C ARG A 77 -10.09 -12.21 4.02
N GLY A 78 -10.45 -11.25 4.86
CA GLY A 78 -11.79 -11.13 5.43
C GLY A 78 -11.88 -11.49 6.92
N TYR A 79 -12.88 -10.89 7.61
CA TYR A 79 -13.04 -11.04 9.06
C TYR A 79 -13.36 -12.47 9.50
N VAL A 80 -14.14 -13.21 8.72
CA VAL A 80 -14.53 -14.58 9.07
C VAL A 80 -13.36 -15.54 8.93
N GLU A 81 -12.61 -15.41 7.84
CA GLU A 81 -11.39 -16.17 7.63
C GLU A 81 -10.33 -15.82 8.67
N ALA A 82 -10.19 -14.55 9.02
CA ALA A 82 -9.27 -14.09 10.07
C ALA A 82 -9.56 -14.76 11.42
N ILE A 83 -10.82 -14.85 11.81
CA ILE A 83 -11.21 -15.53 13.07
C ILE A 83 -10.90 -17.04 13.00
N LYS A 84 -11.20 -17.69 11.87
CA LYS A 84 -10.92 -19.12 11.69
C LYS A 84 -9.42 -19.46 11.69
N GLN A 85 -8.60 -18.58 11.12
CA GLN A 85 -7.14 -18.79 11.03
C GLN A 85 -6.38 -18.26 12.23
N LEU A 86 -7.02 -17.53 13.15
CA LEU A 86 -6.37 -16.96 14.33
C LEU A 86 -5.56 -17.98 15.15
N PRO A 87 -6.04 -19.23 15.43
CA PRO A 87 -5.24 -20.22 16.13
C PRO A 87 -3.95 -20.61 15.39
N ALA A 88 -4.01 -20.76 14.06
CA ALA A 88 -2.85 -21.08 13.23
C ALA A 88 -1.84 -19.92 13.23
N ILE A 89 -2.31 -18.67 13.10
CA ILE A 89 -1.47 -17.47 13.15
C ILE A 89 -0.78 -17.34 14.51
N LEU A 90 -1.49 -17.60 15.61
CA LEU A 90 -0.92 -17.55 16.95
C LEU A 90 0.11 -18.67 17.19
N LYS A 91 -0.15 -19.87 16.67
CA LYS A 91 0.79 -20.99 16.70
C LYS A 91 2.06 -20.64 15.92
N LEU A 92 1.91 -20.20 14.67
CA LEU A 92 3.03 -19.76 13.82
C LEU A 92 3.87 -18.68 14.51
N ARG A 93 3.22 -17.66 15.10
CA ARG A 93 3.93 -16.61 15.84
C ARG A 93 4.75 -17.15 17.00
N LYS A 94 4.20 -18.11 17.75
CA LYS A 94 4.91 -18.78 18.87
C LYS A 94 6.12 -19.56 18.37
N GLU A 95 5.95 -20.35 17.32
CA GLU A 95 7.02 -21.14 16.71
C GLU A 95 8.14 -20.25 16.16
N LEU A 96 7.78 -19.19 15.44
CA LEU A 96 8.75 -18.20 14.94
C LEU A 96 9.55 -17.57 16.09
N ILE A 97 8.88 -17.09 17.15
CA ILE A 97 9.56 -16.50 18.31
C ILE A 97 10.50 -17.51 18.95
N GLN A 98 10.08 -18.75 19.15
CA GLN A 98 10.93 -19.79 19.74
C GLN A 98 12.15 -20.08 18.88
N ASN A 99 11.98 -20.19 17.56
CA ASN A 99 13.10 -20.38 16.65
C ASN A 99 14.10 -19.21 16.71
N LEU A 100 13.60 -17.97 16.62
CA LEU A 100 14.43 -16.76 16.64
C LEU A 100 15.14 -16.53 17.98
N LEU A 101 14.64 -17.04 19.08
CA LEU A 101 15.29 -16.91 20.40
C LEU A 101 16.33 -18.00 20.65
N ASN A 102 16.15 -19.21 20.10
CA ASN A 102 16.99 -20.37 20.39
C ASN A 102 18.03 -20.62 19.28
N GLU A 103 17.59 -21.14 18.13
CA GLU A 103 18.49 -21.67 17.09
C GLU A 103 18.83 -20.60 16.04
N GLY A 104 17.85 -19.78 15.69
CA GLY A 104 17.95 -18.78 14.64
C GLY A 104 18.12 -17.36 15.17
N ARG A 105 18.95 -17.12 16.21
CA ARG A 105 19.07 -15.79 16.81
C ARG A 105 19.65 -14.77 15.82
N PRO A 106 18.86 -13.74 15.38
CA PRO A 106 19.32 -12.73 14.44
C PRO A 106 20.12 -11.62 15.15
N ASP A 107 20.89 -10.88 14.38
CA ASP A 107 21.47 -9.60 14.81
C ASP A 107 20.45 -8.48 14.82
N VAL A 108 19.44 -8.56 13.93
CA VAL A 108 18.30 -7.63 13.86
C VAL A 108 17.06 -8.32 13.29
N TYR A 109 15.88 -7.86 13.70
CA TYR A 109 14.60 -8.26 13.13
C TYR A 109 13.97 -7.10 12.36
N LEU A 110 13.46 -7.36 11.16
CA LEU A 110 12.69 -6.43 10.35
C LEU A 110 11.27 -6.94 10.15
N GLY A 111 10.29 -6.31 10.82
CA GLY A 111 8.88 -6.51 10.53
C GLY A 111 8.43 -5.60 9.39
N VAL A 112 7.77 -6.17 8.39
CA VAL A 112 7.24 -5.41 7.25
C VAL A 112 5.73 -5.46 7.25
N ASP A 113 5.10 -4.30 7.53
CA ASP A 113 3.64 -4.20 7.67
C ASP A 113 3.06 -5.24 8.66
N ALA A 114 1.81 -5.69 8.48
CA ALA A 114 1.15 -6.70 9.33
C ALA A 114 1.35 -6.46 10.84
N PRO A 115 1.02 -5.26 11.38
CA PRO A 115 1.40 -4.85 12.73
C PRO A 115 0.78 -5.72 13.84
N ASP A 116 -0.37 -6.34 13.59
CA ASP A 116 -1.01 -7.23 14.58
C ASP A 116 -0.22 -8.54 14.78
N PHE A 117 0.57 -8.95 13.79
CA PHE A 117 1.51 -10.06 13.89
C PHE A 117 2.88 -9.59 14.36
N ASN A 118 3.51 -8.67 13.62
CA ASN A 118 4.90 -8.27 13.79
C ASN A 118 5.18 -7.61 15.16
N LEU A 119 4.32 -6.69 15.63
CA LEU A 119 4.49 -6.06 16.96
C LEU A 119 4.48 -7.07 18.10
N GLY A 120 3.85 -8.25 17.91
CA GLY A 120 3.88 -9.33 18.89
C GLY A 120 5.21 -10.04 18.93
N VAL A 121 5.83 -10.27 17.78
CA VAL A 121 7.19 -10.85 17.63
C VAL A 121 8.24 -9.88 18.14
N GLU A 122 8.22 -8.64 17.65
CA GLU A 122 9.15 -7.58 17.99
C GLU A 122 9.24 -7.34 19.49
N LEU A 123 8.08 -7.33 20.19
CA LEU A 123 8.06 -7.17 21.64
C LEU A 123 8.83 -8.26 22.38
N GLN A 124 8.75 -9.51 21.95
CA GLN A 124 9.46 -10.61 22.59
C GLN A 124 10.96 -10.59 22.25
N LEU A 125 11.29 -10.28 21.00
CA LEU A 125 12.70 -10.18 20.57
C LEU A 125 13.40 -9.02 21.26
N ARG A 126 12.75 -7.88 21.38
CA ARG A 126 13.30 -6.72 22.08
C ARG A 126 13.56 -6.98 23.57
N LYS A 127 12.65 -7.69 24.24
CA LYS A 127 12.87 -8.15 25.62
C LYS A 127 14.08 -9.09 25.76
N ALA A 128 14.41 -9.81 24.71
CA ALA A 128 15.59 -10.67 24.64
C ALA A 128 16.86 -9.95 24.16
N GLY A 129 16.82 -8.63 24.00
CA GLY A 129 17.97 -7.81 23.57
C GLY A 129 18.28 -7.92 22.07
N ILE A 130 17.31 -8.32 21.25
CA ILE A 130 17.43 -8.31 19.78
C ILE A 130 16.81 -7.01 19.26
N PRO A 131 17.55 -6.18 18.51
CA PRO A 131 17.03 -4.97 17.91
C PRO A 131 15.90 -5.28 16.91
N THR A 132 14.88 -4.42 16.88
CA THR A 132 13.70 -4.58 16.04
C THR A 132 13.42 -3.31 15.24
N LEU A 133 13.28 -3.46 13.94
CA LEU A 133 12.87 -2.43 13.01
C LEU A 133 11.51 -2.78 12.45
N HIS A 134 10.65 -1.79 12.27
CA HIS A 134 9.33 -1.99 11.66
C HIS A 134 9.15 -1.07 10.47
N LEU A 135 8.97 -1.64 9.29
CA LEU A 135 8.68 -0.92 8.06
C LEU A 135 7.17 -0.84 7.84
N VAL A 136 6.69 0.33 7.52
CA VAL A 136 5.28 0.74 7.40
C VAL A 136 4.60 0.94 8.75
N SER A 137 4.51 2.20 9.15
CA SER A 137 3.80 2.60 10.36
C SER A 137 2.33 2.15 10.33
N PRO A 138 1.83 1.49 11.38
CA PRO A 138 0.39 1.34 11.53
C PRO A 138 -0.29 2.71 11.52
N SER A 139 -1.48 2.81 10.92
CA SER A 139 -2.22 4.08 10.77
C SER A 139 -2.75 4.62 12.12
N ILE A 140 -1.85 4.77 13.12
CA ILE A 140 -2.18 5.28 14.47
C ILE A 140 -2.61 6.76 14.45
N TRP A 141 -2.26 7.47 13.42
CA TRP A 141 -2.66 8.85 13.15
C TRP A 141 -4.12 8.99 12.73
N ALA A 142 -4.70 7.95 12.13
CA ALA A 142 -6.09 7.92 11.72
C ALA A 142 -7.01 7.35 12.82
N TRP A 143 -6.54 6.30 13.50
CA TRP A 143 -7.32 5.58 14.51
C TRP A 143 -6.39 4.76 15.43
N ARG A 144 -6.86 4.38 16.64
CA ARG A 144 -6.09 3.58 17.60
C ARG A 144 -4.77 4.21 18.05
N ALA A 145 -4.74 5.52 18.32
CA ALA A 145 -3.55 6.22 18.84
C ALA A 145 -2.94 5.54 20.08
N GLY A 146 -3.73 4.82 20.88
CA GLY A 146 -3.24 4.04 22.03
C GLY A 146 -2.23 2.94 21.69
N ARG A 147 -2.14 2.51 20.42
CA ARG A 147 -1.12 1.55 19.97
C ARG A 147 0.32 2.06 20.13
N ILE A 148 0.52 3.38 20.19
CA ILE A 148 1.85 3.98 20.35
C ILE A 148 2.60 3.43 21.57
N LYS A 149 1.91 3.14 22.68
CA LYS A 149 2.51 2.54 23.88
C LYS A 149 3.06 1.13 23.62
N LYS A 150 2.36 0.33 22.81
CA LYS A 150 2.85 -1.00 22.45
C LYS A 150 4.01 -0.91 21.47
N ILE A 151 3.93 0.01 20.52
CA ILE A 151 4.99 0.24 19.53
C ILE A 151 6.28 0.66 20.22
N SER A 152 6.23 1.61 21.17
CA SER A 152 7.42 2.07 21.90
C SER A 152 8.13 0.97 22.68
N GLN A 153 7.42 -0.07 23.10
CA GLN A 153 8.01 -1.23 23.76
C GLN A 153 8.53 -2.29 22.79
N ALA A 154 7.91 -2.40 21.60
CA ALA A 154 8.18 -3.45 20.64
C ALA A 154 9.23 -3.05 19.60
N VAL A 155 9.26 -1.79 19.18
CA VAL A 155 10.05 -1.31 18.04
C VAL A 155 11.17 -0.41 18.53
N GLU A 156 12.39 -0.68 18.09
CA GLU A 156 13.54 0.19 18.34
C GLU A 156 13.55 1.38 17.38
N ARG A 157 13.26 1.13 16.10
CA ARG A 157 13.14 2.17 15.09
C ARG A 157 11.99 1.90 14.13
N MET A 158 11.12 2.88 13.97
CA MET A 158 10.05 2.87 12.99
C MET A 158 10.55 3.45 11.67
N LEU A 159 10.32 2.74 10.57
CA LEU A 159 10.65 3.17 9.21
C LEU A 159 9.35 3.63 8.52
N CYS A 160 9.17 4.95 8.49
CA CYS A 160 7.93 5.59 8.10
C CYS A 160 7.88 5.83 6.59
N ILE A 161 6.75 5.50 5.95
CA ILE A 161 6.54 5.74 4.52
C ILE A 161 5.89 7.10 4.25
N PHE A 162 5.37 7.78 5.28
CA PHE A 162 4.84 9.13 5.18
C PHE A 162 5.64 10.10 6.08
N PRO A 163 5.92 11.34 5.59
CA PRO A 163 6.80 12.26 6.32
C PRO A 163 6.22 12.73 7.66
N PHE A 164 4.91 12.89 7.77
CA PHE A 164 4.25 13.36 9.00
C PHE A 164 4.26 12.33 10.15
N GLU A 165 4.50 11.05 9.84
CA GLU A 165 4.50 9.99 10.84
C GLU A 165 5.67 10.12 11.82
N THR A 166 6.82 10.64 11.38
CA THR A 166 8.00 10.79 12.22
C THR A 166 7.72 11.69 13.43
N GLU A 167 6.99 12.78 13.26
CA GLU A 167 6.63 13.67 14.37
C GLU A 167 5.82 12.98 15.48
N ILE A 168 4.97 12.01 15.10
CA ILE A 168 4.17 11.22 16.05
C ILE A 168 5.07 10.32 16.88
N TYR A 169 6.05 9.69 16.26
CA TYR A 169 7.01 8.82 16.93
C TYR A 169 8.00 9.60 17.78
N ASP A 170 8.49 10.74 17.31
CA ASP A 170 9.38 11.63 18.05
C ASP A 170 8.73 12.12 19.37
N LYS A 171 7.44 12.52 19.31
CA LYS A 171 6.65 12.89 20.50
C LYS A 171 6.48 11.73 21.49
N ALA A 172 6.54 10.50 21.02
CA ALA A 172 6.43 9.30 21.85
C ALA A 172 7.79 8.74 22.28
N GLY A 173 8.90 9.39 21.94
CA GLY A 173 10.26 8.93 22.27
C GLY A 173 10.67 7.65 21.51
N VAL A 174 10.05 7.37 20.36
CA VAL A 174 10.39 6.24 19.49
C VAL A 174 11.24 6.75 18.35
N ALA A 175 12.44 6.20 18.19
CA ALA A 175 13.28 6.54 17.04
C ALA A 175 12.55 6.22 15.73
N SER A 176 12.53 7.16 14.81
CA SER A 176 11.89 6.99 13.51
C SER A 176 12.78 7.47 12.36
N THR A 177 12.52 6.97 11.17
CA THR A 177 13.20 7.40 9.94
C THR A 177 12.20 7.44 8.81
N TYR A 178 12.08 8.57 8.15
CA TYR A 178 11.27 8.68 6.94
C TYR A 178 12.03 8.09 5.75
N VAL A 179 11.46 7.06 5.14
CA VAL A 179 12.09 6.30 4.04
C VAL A 179 11.42 6.52 2.68
N GLY A 180 10.26 7.22 2.65
CA GLY A 180 9.48 7.44 1.44
C GLY A 180 8.52 6.31 1.10
N HIS A 181 7.68 6.53 0.10
CA HIS A 181 6.65 5.58 -0.31
C HIS A 181 7.04 4.90 -1.64
N PRO A 182 7.11 3.55 -1.71
CA PRO A 182 7.57 2.83 -2.90
C PRO A 182 6.82 3.17 -4.18
N LEU A 183 5.48 3.27 -4.12
CA LEU A 183 4.67 3.67 -5.28
C LEU A 183 5.12 5.00 -5.92
N ALA A 184 5.67 5.92 -5.11
CA ALA A 184 6.19 7.18 -5.64
C ALA A 184 7.49 7.00 -6.45
N SER A 185 8.18 5.90 -6.30
CA SER A 185 9.34 5.55 -7.14
C SER A 185 8.94 4.73 -8.37
N GLU A 186 7.85 3.96 -8.28
CA GLU A 186 7.34 3.11 -9.37
C GLU A 186 6.56 3.93 -10.40
N ILE A 187 5.72 4.87 -9.94
CA ILE A 187 4.92 5.73 -10.82
C ILE A 187 5.81 6.85 -11.39
N PRO A 188 5.77 7.13 -12.70
CA PRO A 188 6.55 8.20 -13.31
C PRO A 188 6.08 9.59 -12.83
N LEU A 189 7.01 10.55 -12.74
CA LEU A 189 6.68 11.93 -12.38
C LEU A 189 5.78 12.58 -13.43
N GLU A 190 6.00 12.26 -14.70
CA GLU A 190 5.23 12.77 -15.82
C GLU A 190 4.42 11.62 -16.47
N PRO A 191 3.08 11.62 -16.28
CA PRO A 191 2.20 10.64 -16.91
C PRO A 191 2.13 10.84 -18.45
N ASN A 192 2.04 9.74 -19.18
CA ASN A 192 1.80 9.76 -20.63
C ASN A 192 0.37 9.27 -20.94
N ILE A 193 -0.59 10.18 -20.82
CA ILE A 193 -2.02 9.90 -21.00
C ILE A 193 -2.31 9.26 -22.36
N GLN A 194 -1.67 9.75 -23.42
CA GLN A 194 -1.90 9.24 -24.77
C GLN A 194 -1.48 7.78 -24.91
N GLN A 195 -0.30 7.43 -24.43
CA GLN A 195 0.21 6.06 -24.45
C GLN A 195 -0.68 5.11 -23.63
N ALA A 196 -1.17 5.56 -22.47
CA ALA A 196 -2.08 4.76 -21.64
C ALA A 196 -3.42 4.50 -22.35
N ARG A 197 -3.97 5.51 -23.03
CA ARG A 197 -5.19 5.38 -23.85
C ARG A 197 -5.00 4.43 -25.03
N GLU A 198 -3.86 4.48 -25.68
CA GLU A 198 -3.51 3.57 -26.78
C GLU A 198 -3.44 2.12 -26.27
N LYS A 199 -2.71 1.85 -25.19
CA LYS A 199 -2.63 0.52 -24.57
C LYS A 199 -4.01 -0.04 -24.21
N ILE A 200 -4.87 0.77 -23.59
CA ILE A 200 -6.22 0.33 -23.23
C ILE A 200 -7.06 0.07 -24.50
N SER A 201 -6.96 0.94 -25.51
CA SER A 201 -7.68 0.78 -26.76
C SER A 201 -7.26 -0.52 -27.48
N GLU A 202 -5.99 -0.84 -27.50
CA GLU A 202 -5.46 -2.11 -28.02
C GLU A 202 -5.99 -3.30 -27.22
N HIS A 203 -5.93 -3.25 -25.89
CA HIS A 203 -6.43 -4.31 -25.01
C HIS A 203 -7.93 -4.59 -25.23
N LEU A 204 -8.71 -3.54 -25.44
CA LEU A 204 -10.16 -3.62 -25.69
C LEU A 204 -10.52 -3.86 -27.16
N ASN A 205 -9.53 -4.00 -28.05
CA ASN A 205 -9.72 -4.13 -29.50
C ASN A 205 -10.54 -2.97 -30.11
N LEU A 206 -10.39 -1.77 -29.60
CA LEU A 206 -11.05 -0.55 -30.07
C LEU A 206 -10.32 0.14 -31.26
N GLN A 207 -9.72 -0.65 -32.15
CA GLN A 207 -8.88 -0.14 -33.26
C GLN A 207 -9.60 0.88 -34.17
N ALA A 208 -10.91 0.72 -34.37
CA ALA A 208 -11.71 1.64 -35.19
C ALA A 208 -12.16 2.91 -34.46
N ALA A 209 -12.12 2.94 -33.13
CA ALA A 209 -12.55 4.07 -32.30
C ALA A 209 -11.75 4.07 -30.98
N PRO A 210 -10.51 4.57 -30.98
CA PRO A 210 -9.71 4.66 -29.77
C PRO A 210 -10.45 5.49 -28.71
N LEU A 211 -9.99 5.42 -27.45
CA LEU A 211 -10.57 6.16 -26.32
C LEU A 211 -10.46 7.67 -26.55
N ASN A 212 -11.33 8.20 -27.41
CA ASN A 212 -11.49 9.62 -27.69
C ASN A 212 -12.69 10.16 -26.92
N GLY A 213 -12.56 11.35 -26.34
CA GLY A 213 -13.54 11.94 -25.44
C GLY A 213 -13.09 11.90 -23.98
N LEU A 214 -14.04 12.01 -23.08
CA LEU A 214 -13.76 12.00 -21.64
C LEU A 214 -13.62 10.57 -21.10
N VAL A 215 -12.53 10.33 -20.40
CA VAL A 215 -12.25 9.05 -19.77
C VAL A 215 -12.37 9.19 -18.25
N ILE A 216 -13.29 8.47 -17.65
CA ILE A 216 -13.56 8.48 -16.21
C ILE A 216 -13.13 7.12 -15.64
N ALA A 217 -12.10 7.14 -14.78
CA ALA A 217 -11.74 5.95 -14.04
C ALA A 217 -12.70 5.76 -12.87
N VAL A 218 -13.19 4.54 -12.69
CA VAL A 218 -14.13 4.19 -11.61
C VAL A 218 -13.56 3.03 -10.81
N LEU A 219 -13.13 3.31 -9.58
CA LEU A 219 -12.48 2.35 -8.69
C LEU A 219 -13.37 2.07 -7.47
N PRO A 220 -14.32 1.13 -7.56
CA PRO A 220 -15.32 0.90 -6.50
C PRO A 220 -14.77 0.14 -5.28
N GLY A 221 -13.49 -0.21 -5.28
CA GLY A 221 -12.82 -0.90 -4.18
C GLY A 221 -12.23 -2.25 -4.56
N SER A 222 -11.58 -2.87 -3.60
CA SER A 222 -10.86 -4.15 -3.76
C SER A 222 -11.42 -5.28 -2.88
N ARG A 223 -12.46 -5.01 -2.10
CA ARG A 223 -13.13 -5.95 -1.19
C ARG A 223 -14.58 -6.16 -1.56
N GLY A 224 -15.11 -7.37 -1.32
CA GLY A 224 -16.51 -7.70 -1.60
C GLY A 224 -17.49 -6.72 -0.94
N SER A 225 -17.28 -6.37 0.32
CA SER A 225 -18.12 -5.40 1.04
C SER A 225 -18.08 -3.98 0.46
N GLU A 226 -16.96 -3.58 -0.15
CA GLU A 226 -16.87 -2.30 -0.87
C GLU A 226 -17.71 -2.36 -2.15
N ILE A 227 -17.57 -3.44 -2.92
CA ILE A 227 -18.38 -3.64 -4.14
C ILE A 227 -19.88 -3.65 -3.81
N GLU A 228 -20.31 -4.36 -2.77
CA GLU A 228 -21.72 -4.40 -2.37
C GLU A 228 -22.30 -3.03 -2.00
N LEU A 229 -21.52 -2.19 -1.30
CA LEU A 229 -22.04 -0.97 -0.70
C LEU A 229 -21.86 0.27 -1.58
N ILE A 230 -20.78 0.35 -2.37
CA ILE A 230 -20.47 1.57 -3.13
C ILE A 230 -20.56 1.40 -4.64
N ALA A 231 -20.28 0.20 -5.19
CA ALA A 231 -20.36 0.01 -6.64
C ALA A 231 -21.74 0.33 -7.22
N PRO A 232 -22.89 -0.06 -6.63
CA PRO A 232 -24.21 0.32 -7.14
C PRO A 232 -24.34 1.84 -7.30
N VAL A 233 -23.89 2.60 -6.29
CA VAL A 233 -23.94 4.07 -6.32
C VAL A 233 -23.07 4.63 -7.44
N PHE A 234 -21.89 4.06 -7.67
CA PHE A 234 -21.02 4.47 -8.76
C PHE A 234 -21.62 4.17 -10.13
N PHE A 235 -22.29 3.03 -10.29
CA PHE A 235 -22.99 2.70 -11.54
C PHE A 235 -24.17 3.65 -11.82
N GLU A 236 -24.95 4.01 -10.80
CA GLU A 236 -26.00 5.04 -10.92
C GLU A 236 -25.40 6.43 -11.24
N THR A 237 -24.24 6.76 -10.65
CA THR A 237 -23.49 7.99 -10.96
C THR A 237 -23.06 8.03 -12.43
N MET A 238 -22.58 6.92 -12.99
CA MET A 238 -22.19 6.84 -14.41
C MET A 238 -23.39 7.06 -15.34
N GLN A 239 -24.55 6.51 -15.01
CA GLN A 239 -25.79 6.74 -15.77
C GLN A 239 -26.16 8.23 -15.75
N LEU A 240 -26.15 8.85 -14.57
CA LEU A 240 -26.47 10.27 -14.40
C LEU A 240 -25.49 11.17 -15.14
N LEU A 241 -24.18 10.85 -15.10
CA LEU A 241 -23.17 11.58 -15.87
C LEU A 241 -23.42 11.49 -17.39
N THR A 242 -23.81 10.32 -17.88
CA THR A 242 -24.16 10.15 -19.30
C THR A 242 -25.37 10.98 -19.71
N GLU A 243 -26.36 11.14 -18.80
CA GLU A 243 -27.53 11.97 -19.04
C GLU A 243 -27.24 13.47 -18.97
N THR A 244 -26.36 13.89 -18.04
CA THR A 244 -26.08 15.31 -17.80
C THR A 244 -25.03 15.87 -18.74
N LEU A 245 -24.08 15.06 -19.21
CA LEU A 245 -23.05 15.44 -20.17
C LEU A 245 -23.40 15.03 -21.62
N LYS A 246 -24.69 15.16 -21.97
CA LYS A 246 -25.20 14.86 -23.33
C LYS A 246 -24.38 15.58 -24.40
N GLY A 247 -23.99 14.83 -25.43
CA GLY A 247 -23.16 15.34 -26.53
C GLY A 247 -21.65 15.16 -26.35
N GLN A 248 -21.21 14.74 -25.17
CA GLN A 248 -19.83 14.33 -24.94
C GLN A 248 -19.73 12.81 -24.98
N LYS A 249 -18.68 12.28 -25.59
CA LYS A 249 -18.38 10.85 -25.58
C LYS A 249 -17.72 10.51 -24.25
N LEU A 250 -18.34 9.66 -23.44
CA LEU A 250 -17.86 9.24 -22.14
C LEU A 250 -17.41 7.78 -22.18
N HIS A 251 -16.25 7.50 -21.61
CA HIS A 251 -15.74 6.16 -21.40
C HIS A 251 -15.49 5.94 -19.92
N PHE A 252 -16.15 4.95 -19.33
CA PHE A 252 -15.94 4.55 -17.93
C PHE A 252 -15.05 3.33 -17.87
N LEU A 253 -13.90 3.44 -17.22
CA LEU A 253 -12.92 2.36 -17.08
C LEU A 253 -12.93 1.87 -15.64
N ILE A 254 -13.19 0.57 -15.43
CA ILE A 254 -13.28 -0.04 -14.11
C ILE A 254 -12.19 -1.11 -14.01
N PRO A 255 -11.06 -0.88 -13.31
CA PRO A 255 -10.08 -1.91 -13.06
C PRO A 255 -10.61 -2.92 -12.05
N VAL A 256 -10.64 -4.19 -12.42
CA VAL A 256 -11.07 -5.28 -11.55
C VAL A 256 -9.88 -5.74 -10.72
N ALA A 257 -9.91 -5.44 -9.43
CA ALA A 257 -8.77 -5.67 -8.54
C ALA A 257 -8.44 -7.15 -8.32
N THR A 258 -9.44 -8.03 -8.35
CA THR A 258 -9.25 -9.48 -8.23
C THR A 258 -10.33 -10.22 -9.04
N PRO A 259 -10.05 -11.43 -9.56
CA PRO A 259 -11.03 -12.19 -10.34
C PRO A 259 -12.37 -12.43 -9.64
N ARG A 260 -12.36 -12.54 -8.31
CA ARG A 260 -13.58 -12.75 -7.50
C ARG A 260 -14.56 -11.57 -7.53
N LEU A 261 -14.07 -10.37 -7.85
CA LEU A 261 -14.89 -9.16 -7.91
C LEU A 261 -15.47 -8.93 -9.31
N ARG A 262 -15.07 -9.72 -10.30
CA ARG A 262 -15.51 -9.58 -11.68
C ARG A 262 -16.99 -9.85 -11.82
N GLU A 263 -17.47 -10.99 -11.31
CA GLU A 263 -18.88 -11.39 -11.44
C GLU A 263 -19.86 -10.37 -10.84
N PRO A 264 -19.70 -9.88 -9.60
CA PRO A 264 -20.56 -8.82 -9.07
C PRO A 264 -20.57 -7.54 -9.92
N LEU A 265 -19.43 -7.15 -10.48
CA LEU A 265 -19.34 -5.97 -11.34
C LEU A 265 -20.02 -6.21 -12.71
N GLU A 266 -19.91 -7.40 -13.28
CA GLU A 266 -20.61 -7.79 -14.51
C GLU A 266 -22.13 -7.77 -14.35
N GLN A 267 -22.65 -8.20 -13.20
CA GLN A 267 -24.08 -8.11 -12.89
C GLN A 267 -24.57 -6.66 -12.86
N LEU A 268 -23.80 -5.75 -12.25
CA LEU A 268 -24.11 -4.32 -12.25
C LEU A 268 -24.02 -3.73 -13.67
N LEU A 269 -23.00 -4.11 -14.44
CA LEU A 269 -22.82 -3.69 -15.82
C LEU A 269 -24.02 -4.11 -16.69
N LEU A 270 -24.47 -5.36 -16.60
CA LEU A 270 -25.62 -5.87 -17.32
C LEU A 270 -26.88 -5.08 -16.97
N LYS A 271 -27.15 -4.87 -15.69
CA LYS A 271 -28.27 -4.06 -15.22
C LYS A 271 -28.25 -2.65 -15.80
N THR A 272 -27.08 -2.02 -15.79
CA THR A 272 -26.89 -0.66 -16.30
C THR A 272 -27.09 -0.58 -17.80
N LYS A 273 -26.54 -1.54 -18.57
CA LYS A 273 -26.71 -1.60 -20.04
C LYS A 273 -28.15 -1.90 -20.46
N ASN A 274 -28.92 -2.63 -19.67
CA ASN A 274 -30.32 -2.83 -19.92
C ASN A 274 -31.15 -1.52 -19.83
N SER A 275 -30.71 -0.59 -18.97
CA SER A 275 -31.37 0.73 -18.81
C SER A 275 -30.81 1.77 -19.79
N ASN A 276 -29.52 1.68 -20.14
CA ASN A 276 -28.83 2.59 -21.05
C ASN A 276 -27.87 1.79 -21.95
N PRO A 277 -28.34 1.28 -23.12
CA PRO A 277 -27.53 0.42 -24.00
C PRO A 277 -26.28 1.11 -24.56
N ASP A 278 -26.29 2.41 -24.72
CA ASP A 278 -25.21 3.19 -25.36
C ASP A 278 -24.09 3.56 -24.39
N ILE A 279 -24.25 3.32 -23.08
CA ILE A 279 -23.22 3.67 -22.09
C ILE A 279 -21.94 2.85 -22.30
N GLN A 280 -20.80 3.54 -22.38
CA GLN A 280 -19.52 2.90 -22.62
C GLN A 280 -18.81 2.60 -21.29
N ILE A 281 -18.98 1.39 -20.77
CA ILE A 281 -18.33 0.90 -19.53
C ILE A 281 -17.49 -0.31 -19.88
N TYR A 282 -16.24 -0.31 -19.42
CA TYR A 282 -15.26 -1.37 -19.66
C TYR A 282 -14.73 -1.91 -18.33
N LEU A 283 -14.80 -3.23 -18.13
CA LEU A 283 -14.17 -3.91 -17.01
C LEU A 283 -12.80 -4.45 -17.45
N LEU A 284 -11.74 -4.02 -16.77
CA LEU A 284 -10.35 -4.31 -17.11
C LEU A 284 -9.72 -5.12 -15.98
N ASP A 285 -9.25 -6.33 -16.25
CA ASP A 285 -8.59 -7.17 -15.24
C ASP A 285 -7.20 -6.62 -14.93
N GLY A 286 -6.97 -6.23 -13.69
CA GLY A 286 -5.78 -5.48 -13.33
C GLY A 286 -5.80 -4.08 -13.95
N MET A 287 -4.73 -3.67 -14.60
CA MET A 287 -4.57 -2.43 -15.36
C MET A 287 -4.95 -1.15 -14.59
N ALA A 288 -4.84 -1.16 -13.25
CA ALA A 288 -5.24 -0.01 -12.44
C ALA A 288 -4.38 1.24 -12.75
N ASP A 289 -3.09 1.03 -13.01
CA ASP A 289 -2.17 2.13 -13.35
C ASP A 289 -2.51 2.73 -14.72
N GLU A 290 -2.70 1.91 -15.74
CA GLU A 290 -3.09 2.37 -17.07
C GLU A 290 -4.45 3.08 -17.07
N VAL A 291 -5.42 2.55 -16.31
CA VAL A 291 -6.75 3.16 -16.13
C VAL A 291 -6.63 4.53 -15.47
N LEU A 292 -5.85 4.64 -14.40
CA LEU A 292 -5.60 5.91 -13.74
C LEU A 292 -4.86 6.86 -14.68
N GLU A 293 -3.79 6.42 -15.32
CA GLU A 293 -3.00 7.25 -16.24
C GLU A 293 -3.83 7.77 -17.42
N ALA A 294 -4.73 6.95 -17.98
CA ALA A 294 -5.56 7.33 -19.13
C ALA A 294 -6.70 8.31 -18.79
N SER A 295 -7.09 8.40 -17.50
CA SER A 295 -8.31 9.11 -17.10
C SER A 295 -8.15 10.63 -17.04
N ASP A 296 -9.27 11.35 -17.22
CA ASP A 296 -9.39 12.79 -17.00
C ASP A 296 -9.81 13.10 -15.56
N VAL A 297 -10.66 12.24 -14.97
CA VAL A 297 -11.14 12.34 -13.60
C VAL A 297 -11.38 10.94 -13.03
N VAL A 298 -11.29 10.81 -11.71
CA VAL A 298 -11.41 9.52 -11.02
C VAL A 298 -12.56 9.56 -10.00
N LEU A 299 -13.44 8.57 -10.06
CA LEU A 299 -14.42 8.26 -9.02
C LEU A 299 -13.91 7.04 -8.25
N ILE A 300 -13.60 7.20 -6.95
CA ILE A 300 -12.80 6.21 -6.24
C ILE A 300 -13.29 5.94 -4.82
N ALA A 301 -13.30 4.67 -4.43
CA ALA A 301 -13.47 4.29 -3.04
C ALA A 301 -12.24 4.67 -2.21
N SER A 302 -12.45 5.06 -0.94
CA SER A 302 -11.36 5.39 -0.03
C SER A 302 -10.44 4.19 0.22
N GLY A 303 -9.14 4.42 0.20
CA GLY A 303 -8.11 3.41 0.42
C GLY A 303 -6.77 3.82 -0.20
N THR A 304 -5.82 2.90 -0.25
CA THR A 304 -4.47 3.13 -0.82
C THR A 304 -4.51 3.59 -2.28
N ALA A 305 -5.53 3.17 -3.04
CA ALA A 305 -5.71 3.59 -4.43
C ALA A 305 -5.89 5.11 -4.59
N THR A 306 -6.35 5.82 -3.54
CA THR A 306 -6.44 7.30 -3.59
C THR A 306 -5.06 7.96 -3.65
N LEU A 307 -4.06 7.38 -3.00
CA LEU A 307 -2.67 7.82 -3.14
C LEU A 307 -2.15 7.54 -4.55
N GLN A 308 -2.43 6.34 -5.07
CA GLN A 308 -2.03 5.97 -6.44
C GLN A 308 -2.61 6.95 -7.46
N ALA A 309 -3.91 7.29 -7.37
CA ALA A 309 -4.54 8.29 -8.22
C ALA A 309 -3.89 9.70 -8.09
N ALA A 310 -3.51 10.10 -6.87
CA ALA A 310 -2.78 11.36 -6.65
C ALA A 310 -1.37 11.34 -7.24
N LEU A 311 -0.65 10.22 -7.15
CA LEU A 311 0.66 10.06 -7.78
C LEU A 311 0.57 10.10 -9.32
N TRP A 312 -0.54 9.65 -9.91
CA TRP A 312 -0.89 9.84 -11.31
C TRP A 312 -1.42 11.25 -11.64
N LYS A 313 -1.45 12.19 -10.65
CA LYS A 313 -1.90 13.61 -10.77
C LYS A 313 -3.34 13.73 -11.26
N LYS A 314 -4.22 12.82 -10.83
CA LYS A 314 -5.61 12.79 -11.29
C LYS A 314 -6.53 13.54 -10.34
N PRO A 315 -7.38 14.45 -10.85
CA PRO A 315 -8.50 14.96 -10.06
C PRO A 315 -9.42 13.79 -9.72
N MET A 316 -9.91 13.77 -8.48
CA MET A 316 -10.71 12.64 -8.02
C MET A 316 -11.84 13.06 -7.11
N VAL A 317 -12.85 12.21 -7.03
CA VAL A 317 -13.92 12.25 -6.03
C VAL A 317 -13.83 10.99 -5.20
N ILE A 318 -13.53 11.14 -3.92
CA ILE A 318 -13.41 10.03 -2.98
C ILE A 318 -14.77 9.76 -2.36
N SER A 319 -15.18 8.50 -2.34
CA SER A 319 -16.42 8.09 -1.68
C SER A 319 -16.23 6.80 -0.90
N TYR A 320 -17.02 6.63 0.17
CA TYR A 320 -16.96 5.42 0.96
C TYR A 320 -18.25 5.18 1.73
N LYS A 321 -18.67 3.93 1.74
CA LYS A 321 -19.80 3.46 2.55
C LYS A 321 -19.37 2.25 3.38
N VAL A 322 -19.74 2.26 4.65
CA VAL A 322 -19.61 1.11 5.56
C VAL A 322 -20.94 0.87 6.27
N PRO A 323 -21.19 -0.33 6.80
CA PRO A 323 -22.37 -0.58 7.62
C PRO A 323 -22.50 0.45 8.73
N TRP A 324 -23.75 0.84 9.04
CA TRP A 324 -24.05 1.94 9.97
C TRP A 324 -23.33 1.84 11.33
N LEU A 325 -23.31 0.65 11.92
CA LEU A 325 -22.58 0.43 13.18
C LEU A 325 -21.08 0.73 13.07
N THR A 326 -20.45 0.31 12.00
CA THR A 326 -19.06 0.59 11.72
C THR A 326 -18.81 2.10 11.57
N ALA A 327 -19.71 2.80 10.87
CA ALA A 327 -19.64 4.24 10.71
C ALA A 327 -19.71 4.99 12.05
N GLN A 328 -20.58 4.55 12.98
CA GLN A 328 -20.68 5.15 14.31
C GLN A 328 -19.42 4.94 15.15
N ILE A 329 -18.81 3.76 15.05
CA ILE A 329 -17.55 3.47 15.74
C ILE A 329 -16.41 4.34 15.15
N MET A 330 -16.32 4.43 13.83
CA MET A 330 -15.30 5.24 13.16
C MET A 330 -15.42 6.74 13.49
N LYS A 331 -16.64 7.28 13.54
CA LYS A 331 -16.89 8.68 13.97
C LYS A 331 -16.38 8.98 15.36
N ARG A 332 -16.45 8.00 16.28
CA ARG A 332 -15.99 8.17 17.67
C ARG A 332 -14.49 7.97 17.87
N GLN A 333 -13.85 7.25 16.94
CA GLN A 333 -12.43 6.89 17.04
C GLN A 333 -11.53 7.64 16.04
N GLY A 334 -12.10 8.32 15.04
CA GLY A 334 -11.34 9.09 14.07
C GLY A 334 -10.85 10.42 14.64
N TYR A 335 -9.57 10.70 14.44
CA TYR A 335 -8.91 11.94 14.89
C TYR A 335 -8.72 12.93 13.75
N MET A 336 -8.83 12.48 12.52
CA MET A 336 -8.61 13.29 11.33
C MET A 336 -9.95 13.62 10.65
N PRO A 337 -10.12 14.83 10.15
CA PRO A 337 -11.29 15.20 9.37
C PRO A 337 -11.31 14.56 7.97
N TYR A 338 -10.22 13.93 7.55
CA TYR A 338 -9.99 13.35 6.23
C TYR A 338 -9.94 11.83 6.30
N VAL A 339 -10.38 11.16 5.23
CA VAL A 339 -10.26 9.70 5.06
C VAL A 339 -9.38 9.33 3.86
N GLY A 340 -9.25 10.21 2.88
CA GLY A 340 -8.41 10.02 1.69
C GLY A 340 -6.96 10.42 1.93
N LEU A 341 -6.02 9.57 1.53
CA LEU A 341 -4.60 9.85 1.69
C LEU A 341 -4.14 11.18 1.07
N PRO A 342 -4.66 11.63 -0.09
CA PRO A 342 -4.29 12.94 -0.62
C PRO A 342 -4.60 14.10 0.31
N ASN A 343 -5.80 14.11 0.91
CA ASN A 343 -6.21 15.15 1.85
C ASN A 343 -5.39 15.09 3.15
N ILE A 344 -5.12 13.89 3.65
CA ILE A 344 -4.28 13.67 4.83
C ILE A 344 -2.87 14.18 4.60
N LEU A 345 -2.26 13.84 3.47
CA LEU A 345 -0.90 14.24 3.12
C LEU A 345 -0.77 15.75 2.84
N CYS A 346 -1.82 16.36 2.32
CA CYS A 346 -1.86 17.81 2.09
C CYS A 346 -2.26 18.59 3.35
N GLY A 347 -2.86 17.94 4.37
CA GLY A 347 -3.37 18.60 5.57
C GLY A 347 -4.63 19.45 5.34
N GLU A 348 -5.27 19.32 4.18
CA GLU A 348 -6.45 20.08 3.75
C GLU A 348 -7.31 19.28 2.77
N PHE A 349 -8.56 19.70 2.56
CA PHE A 349 -9.43 19.11 1.53
C PHE A 349 -9.00 19.58 0.13
N VAL A 350 -8.04 18.89 -0.49
CA VAL A 350 -7.63 19.14 -1.89
C VAL A 350 -8.55 18.45 -2.89
N VAL A 351 -9.24 17.39 -2.47
CA VAL A 351 -10.25 16.66 -3.26
C VAL A 351 -11.50 16.41 -2.41
N PRO A 352 -12.69 16.37 -3.02
CA PRO A 352 -13.93 16.11 -2.28
C PRO A 352 -13.99 14.67 -1.75
N GLU A 353 -14.53 14.53 -0.53
CA GLU A 353 -14.84 13.28 0.12
C GLU A 353 -16.34 13.21 0.42
N LEU A 354 -17.06 12.35 -0.27
CA LEU A 354 -18.49 12.15 -0.12
C LEU A 354 -18.76 10.80 0.54
N LEU A 355 -19.04 10.83 1.86
CA LEU A 355 -19.05 9.65 2.71
C LEU A 355 -20.46 9.32 3.19
N GLN A 356 -20.76 8.03 3.36
CA GLN A 356 -22.00 7.55 3.95
C GLN A 356 -23.25 8.13 3.26
N ASN A 357 -24.00 9.00 3.94
CA ASN A 357 -25.22 9.64 3.42
C ASN A 357 -24.96 10.67 2.33
N ASP A 358 -23.72 11.19 2.25
CA ASP A 358 -23.32 12.11 1.18
C ASP A 358 -22.86 11.37 -0.09
N ALA A 359 -22.63 10.06 0.00
CA ALA A 359 -22.33 9.22 -1.15
C ALA A 359 -23.61 8.91 -1.95
N THR A 360 -24.16 9.92 -2.63
CA THR A 360 -25.34 9.77 -3.52
C THR A 360 -24.93 10.00 -4.97
N PRO A 361 -25.61 9.38 -5.95
CA PRO A 361 -25.30 9.54 -7.37
C PRO A 361 -25.26 11.01 -7.80
N GLU A 362 -26.19 11.83 -7.33
CA GLU A 362 -26.32 13.26 -7.70
C GLU A 362 -25.11 14.06 -7.20
N LYS A 363 -24.71 13.88 -5.91
CA LYS A 363 -23.57 14.59 -5.33
C LYS A 363 -22.27 14.15 -5.98
N LEU A 364 -22.12 12.85 -6.24
CA LEU A 364 -20.94 12.31 -6.90
C LEU A 364 -20.82 12.81 -8.35
N ALA A 365 -21.92 12.78 -9.11
CA ALA A 365 -21.95 13.30 -10.48
C ALA A 365 -21.62 14.78 -10.51
N HIS A 366 -22.21 15.59 -9.64
CA HIS A 366 -21.92 17.02 -9.53
C HIS A 366 -20.43 17.28 -9.21
N ALA A 367 -19.85 16.52 -8.29
CA ALA A 367 -18.44 16.66 -7.93
C ALA A 367 -17.49 16.29 -9.10
N VAL A 368 -17.83 15.24 -9.87
CA VAL A 368 -17.10 14.86 -11.09
C VAL A 368 -17.21 15.97 -12.15
N GLN A 369 -18.41 16.48 -12.41
CA GLN A 369 -18.64 17.58 -13.36
C GLN A 369 -17.87 18.84 -12.97
N THR A 370 -17.83 19.16 -11.67
CA THR A 370 -17.06 20.30 -11.15
C THR A 370 -15.58 20.21 -11.54
N TRP A 371 -14.96 19.04 -11.54
CA TRP A 371 -13.59 18.87 -12.01
C TRP A 371 -13.48 19.11 -13.51
N LEU A 372 -14.40 18.57 -14.30
CA LEU A 372 -14.39 18.70 -15.77
C LEU A 372 -14.59 20.14 -16.24
N GLU A 373 -15.39 20.92 -15.50
CA GLU A 373 -15.74 22.31 -15.82
C GLU A 373 -14.68 23.34 -15.36
N HIS A 374 -13.75 22.95 -14.48
CA HIS A 374 -12.78 23.87 -13.86
C HIS A 374 -11.32 23.48 -14.12
N PRO A 375 -10.82 23.58 -15.36
CA PRO A 375 -9.45 23.19 -15.71
C PRO A 375 -8.37 23.92 -14.89
N ALA A 376 -8.62 25.16 -14.47
CA ALA A 376 -7.71 25.90 -13.62
C ALA A 376 -7.57 25.29 -12.21
N LYS A 377 -8.64 24.73 -11.65
CA LYS A 377 -8.57 23.99 -10.38
C LYS A 377 -7.80 22.67 -10.55
N VAL A 378 -8.02 21.99 -11.69
CA VAL A 378 -7.29 20.77 -12.03
C VAL A 378 -5.79 21.04 -12.15
N ALA A 379 -5.39 22.13 -12.81
CA ALA A 379 -3.98 22.51 -12.93
C ALA A 379 -3.32 22.72 -11.56
N LYS A 380 -3.95 23.49 -10.66
CA LYS A 380 -3.44 23.70 -9.29
C LYS A 380 -3.35 22.38 -8.50
N LEU A 381 -4.33 21.50 -8.64
CA LEU A 381 -4.30 20.18 -8.00
C LEU A 381 -3.14 19.33 -8.51
N LYS A 382 -2.89 19.33 -9.83
CA LYS A 382 -1.76 18.61 -10.44
C LYS A 382 -0.42 19.11 -9.91
N GLU A 383 -0.23 20.41 -9.75
CA GLU A 383 0.97 20.99 -9.13
C GLU A 383 1.13 20.51 -7.67
N ARG A 384 0.04 20.52 -6.91
CA ARG A 384 0.06 20.04 -5.53
C ARG A 384 0.42 18.54 -5.42
N PHE A 385 -0.13 17.74 -6.33
CA PHE A 385 0.17 16.32 -6.40
C PHE A 385 1.60 16.03 -6.92
N ALA A 386 2.15 16.86 -7.79
CA ALA A 386 3.54 16.77 -8.20
C ALA A 386 4.49 17.00 -7.01
N GLN A 387 4.27 18.06 -6.21
CA GLN A 387 5.04 18.34 -5.00
C GLN A 387 4.94 17.19 -3.97
N MET A 388 3.72 16.63 -3.78
CA MET A 388 3.52 15.46 -2.92
C MET A 388 4.31 14.25 -3.45
N HIS A 389 4.27 14.01 -4.76
CA HIS A 389 4.98 12.91 -5.40
C HIS A 389 6.49 13.02 -5.19
N GLU A 390 7.08 14.19 -5.42
CA GLU A 390 8.51 14.45 -5.17
C GLU A 390 8.87 14.23 -3.70
N THR A 391 8.03 14.68 -2.78
CA THR A 391 8.24 14.48 -1.33
C THR A 391 8.25 12.99 -0.97
N LEU A 392 7.34 12.20 -1.55
CA LEU A 392 7.20 10.77 -1.26
C LEU A 392 8.24 9.91 -2.00
N ARG A 393 8.82 10.42 -3.09
CA ARG A 393 9.78 9.70 -3.92
C ARG A 393 11.16 9.69 -3.27
N ARG A 394 11.45 8.62 -2.56
CA ARG A 394 12.72 8.35 -1.91
C ARG A 394 13.25 6.98 -2.34
N PRO A 395 14.57 6.75 -2.25
CA PRO A 395 15.12 5.41 -2.48
C PRO A 395 14.83 4.50 -1.28
N THR A 396 13.54 4.15 -1.10
CA THR A 396 13.01 3.45 0.09
C THR A 396 13.81 2.20 0.42
N GLY A 397 14.06 1.34 -0.57
CA GLY A 397 14.84 0.11 -0.37
C GLY A 397 16.24 0.39 0.20
N LEU A 398 16.94 1.38 -0.35
CA LEU A 398 18.28 1.76 0.11
C LEU A 398 18.28 2.35 1.52
N LEU A 399 17.33 3.25 1.82
CA LEU A 399 17.24 3.88 3.14
C LEU A 399 16.91 2.87 4.25
N VAL A 400 16.02 1.92 3.96
CA VAL A 400 15.73 0.81 4.87
C VAL A 400 16.95 -0.10 5.03
N ALA A 401 17.62 -0.46 3.95
CA ALA A 401 18.83 -1.28 3.97
C ALA A 401 19.95 -0.62 4.81
N GLN A 402 20.14 0.69 4.67
CA GLN A 402 21.10 1.44 5.48
C GLN A 402 20.74 1.42 6.97
N ALA A 403 19.45 1.57 7.32
CA ALA A 403 18.99 1.48 8.71
C ALA A 403 19.23 0.09 9.31
N VAL A 404 18.99 -0.98 8.53
CA VAL A 404 19.26 -2.37 8.93
C VAL A 404 20.76 -2.58 9.13
N ALA A 405 21.59 -2.20 8.16
CA ALA A 405 23.06 -2.35 8.23
C ALA A 405 23.65 -1.61 9.42
N GLN A 406 23.23 -0.37 9.67
CA GLN A 406 23.68 0.41 10.82
C GLN A 406 23.29 -0.24 12.15
N THR A 407 22.08 -0.80 12.24
CA THR A 407 21.61 -1.49 13.44
C THR A 407 22.43 -2.75 13.71
N ILE A 408 22.72 -3.55 12.68
CA ILE A 408 23.61 -4.73 12.79
C ILE A 408 25.01 -4.31 13.26
N ALA A 409 25.60 -3.27 12.64
CA ALA A 409 26.92 -2.80 13.01
C ALA A 409 27.01 -2.33 14.48
N ASN A 410 25.99 -1.60 14.95
CA ASN A 410 25.91 -1.16 16.34
C ASN A 410 25.76 -2.33 17.31
N GLN A 411 24.91 -3.32 17.00
CA GLN A 411 24.71 -4.49 17.82
C GLN A 411 26.00 -5.33 17.95
N ARG A 412 26.76 -5.43 16.89
CA ARG A 412 28.06 -6.17 16.89
C ARG A 412 29.13 -5.46 17.68
N LYS A 413 29.24 -4.13 17.55
CA LYS A 413 30.16 -3.32 18.37
C LYS A 413 29.89 -3.49 19.87
N ASN A 414 28.62 -3.46 20.28
CA ASN A 414 28.23 -3.63 21.67
C ASN A 414 28.56 -5.02 22.21
N LYS A 415 28.51 -6.08 21.37
CA LYS A 415 28.90 -7.46 21.76
C LYS A 415 30.41 -7.64 21.94
N ILE A 416 31.25 -6.82 21.27
CA ILE A 416 32.71 -6.87 21.36
C ILE A 416 33.21 -6.10 22.59
N SER A 417 32.41 -5.13 23.09
CA SER A 417 32.77 -4.28 24.22
C SER A 417 32.39 -4.85 25.60
N ILE A 418 31.78 -6.03 25.64
CA ILE A 418 31.46 -6.80 26.84
C ILE A 418 32.38 -8.01 26.93
#